data_4c01aa8d319771c488e91b93487b801d
#
_entry.id   4c01aa8d319771c488e91b93487b801d
#
_cell.length_a   1.000
_cell.length_b   1.000
_cell.length_c   1.000
_cell.angle_alpha   90.00
_cell.angle_beta   90.00
_cell.angle_gamma   90.00
#
_symmetry.space_group_name_H-M   'P 1'
#
loop_
_entity.id
_entity.type
_entity.pdbx_description
1 polymer ?
#
loop_
_entity_poly.entity_id
_entity_poly.type
_entity_poly.pdbx_seq_one_letter_code
_entity_poly.pdbx_strand_id
1 'polypeptide(L)'
;MIERDTSKLPSNLLNKKVPKFETESLLKNEDFISTNEFGDEITLVNFFATWCKPCRDEHIYIKRFSNEKKIKVVGINYKDDSEKAISWLKNLGNPYSSIAKDKRGKIAIDWGVYGIPETFIVNSDGVIKYRHVGPITEKVYNKINLLIKEIK
;
A
#
# COMPACT_ATOMS: atom_id res chain seq x y z
N MET A 1 29.15 -3.25 -4.17
CA MET A 1 27.81 -2.89 -4.61
C MET A 1 27.54 -1.42 -4.33
N ILE A 2 27.03 -0.74 -5.31
CA ILE A 2 26.71 0.67 -5.12
C ILE A 2 25.39 0.73 -4.35
N GLU A 3 25.43 1.41 -3.24
CA GLU A 3 24.22 1.67 -2.47
C GLU A 3 23.35 2.64 -3.23
N ARG A 4 22.08 2.29 -3.36
CA ARG A 4 21.13 3.11 -4.10
C ARG A 4 20.07 3.66 -3.17
N ASP A 5 19.82 4.94 -3.32
CA ASP A 5 18.69 5.57 -2.67
C ASP A 5 17.45 5.25 -3.49
N THR A 6 16.74 4.18 -3.11
CA THR A 6 15.60 3.69 -3.88
C THR A 6 14.44 4.68 -3.92
N SER A 7 14.37 5.61 -2.96
CA SER A 7 13.33 6.64 -2.97
C SER A 7 13.51 7.64 -4.12
N LYS A 8 14.72 7.72 -4.66
CA LYS A 8 15.05 8.62 -5.76
C LYS A 8 15.10 7.94 -7.12
N LEU A 9 14.94 6.61 -7.16
CA LEU A 9 14.93 5.90 -8.43
C LEU A 9 13.70 6.32 -9.24
N PRO A 10 13.88 6.62 -10.53
CA PRO A 10 12.74 6.91 -11.38
C PRO A 10 11.79 5.71 -11.35
N SER A 11 10.55 5.97 -11.03
CA SER A 11 9.53 4.95 -11.16
C SER A 11 8.90 5.09 -12.53
N ASN A 12 8.98 4.04 -13.33
CA ASN A 12 8.33 4.03 -14.64
C ASN A 12 6.80 4.10 -14.49
N LEU A 13 6.31 3.93 -13.27
CA LEU A 13 4.87 3.92 -12.98
C LEU A 13 4.32 5.28 -12.56
N LEU A 14 5.18 6.24 -12.20
CA LEU A 14 4.70 7.58 -11.83
C LEU A 14 3.98 8.22 -13.02
N ASN A 15 2.79 8.74 -12.75
CA ASN A 15 1.90 9.35 -13.73
C ASN A 15 1.30 8.35 -14.73
N LYS A 16 1.35 7.05 -14.40
CA LYS A 16 0.72 6.00 -15.19
C LYS A 16 -0.38 5.33 -14.39
N LYS A 17 -1.29 4.69 -15.10
CA LYS A 17 -2.35 3.90 -14.49
C LYS A 17 -1.76 2.75 -13.68
N VAL A 18 -2.43 2.35 -12.61
CA VAL A 18 -2.02 1.19 -11.82
C VAL A 18 -1.96 -0.06 -12.71
N PRO A 19 -0.94 -0.92 -12.54
CA PRO A 19 -0.86 -2.17 -13.28
C PRO A 19 -2.08 -3.04 -12.98
N LYS A 20 -2.61 -3.69 -14.01
CA LYS A 20 -3.77 -4.57 -13.85
C LYS A 20 -3.43 -5.77 -13.00
N PHE A 21 -4.31 -6.10 -12.07
CA PHE A 21 -4.21 -7.33 -11.30
C PHE A 21 -5.60 -7.84 -10.93
N GLU A 22 -5.67 -9.12 -10.64
CA GLU A 22 -6.81 -9.77 -10.01
C GLU A 22 -6.26 -10.89 -9.16
N THR A 23 -6.65 -10.93 -7.90
CA THR A 23 -6.16 -11.94 -6.97
C THR A 23 -7.19 -12.19 -5.88
N GLU A 24 -6.95 -13.20 -5.06
CA GLU A 24 -7.80 -13.49 -3.90
C GLU A 24 -7.73 -12.35 -2.89
N SER A 25 -8.86 -12.06 -2.28
CA SER A 25 -8.93 -11.12 -1.18
C SER A 25 -8.51 -11.81 0.12
N LEU A 26 -7.76 -11.10 0.95
CA LEU A 26 -7.47 -11.59 2.30
C LEU A 26 -8.69 -11.47 3.20
N LEU A 27 -9.52 -10.47 2.96
CA LEU A 27 -10.73 -10.25 3.76
C LEU A 27 -11.87 -11.14 3.26
N LYS A 28 -12.59 -11.73 4.20
CA LYS A 28 -13.62 -12.72 3.87
C LYS A 28 -14.92 -12.13 3.32
N ASN A 29 -15.02 -10.80 3.29
CA ASN A 29 -16.20 -10.13 2.76
C ASN A 29 -16.29 -10.14 1.23
N GLU A 30 -15.22 -10.56 0.57
CA GLU A 30 -15.18 -10.70 -0.88
C GLU A 30 -14.20 -11.80 -1.27
N ASP A 31 -14.41 -12.42 -2.45
CA ASP A 31 -13.55 -13.51 -2.90
C ASP A 31 -12.31 -13.00 -3.61
N PHE A 32 -12.48 -12.01 -4.46
CA PHE A 32 -11.40 -11.47 -5.29
C PHE A 32 -11.32 -9.96 -5.17
N ILE A 33 -10.13 -9.44 -5.44
CA ILE A 33 -9.87 -8.01 -5.51
C ILE A 33 -9.07 -7.75 -6.79
N SER A 34 -9.36 -6.64 -7.45
CA SER A 34 -8.71 -6.29 -8.71
C SER A 34 -8.45 -4.79 -8.77
N THR A 35 -7.91 -4.36 -9.92
CA THR A 35 -7.73 -2.94 -10.20
C THR A 35 -9.03 -2.13 -10.21
N ASN A 36 -10.18 -2.79 -10.17
CA ASN A 36 -11.47 -2.09 -10.03
C ASN A 36 -11.60 -1.36 -8.69
N GLU A 37 -10.71 -1.64 -7.72
CA GLU A 37 -10.66 -0.89 -6.46
C GLU A 37 -10.23 0.56 -6.66
N PHE A 38 -9.62 0.88 -7.78
CA PHE A 38 -9.11 2.21 -8.07
C PHE A 38 -9.98 2.94 -9.07
N GLY A 39 -9.93 4.27 -9.07
CA GLY A 39 -10.62 5.06 -10.08
C GLY A 39 -11.78 5.90 -9.57
N ASP A 40 -12.11 5.81 -8.29
CA ASP A 40 -13.23 6.56 -7.70
C ASP A 40 -12.75 7.67 -6.76
N GLU A 41 -11.70 7.41 -5.99
CA GLU A 41 -11.21 8.34 -4.99
C GLU A 41 -9.71 8.16 -4.79
N ILE A 42 -9.08 9.13 -4.15
CA ILE A 42 -7.67 9.03 -3.80
C ILE A 42 -7.49 7.84 -2.88
N THR A 43 -6.53 6.99 -3.22
CA THR A 43 -6.27 5.74 -2.50
C THR A 43 -4.80 5.66 -2.09
N LEU A 44 -4.56 5.28 -0.84
CA LEU A 44 -3.24 4.93 -0.37
C LEU A 44 -3.08 3.43 -0.55
N VAL A 45 -1.99 3.00 -1.18
CA VAL A 45 -1.69 1.57 -1.37
C VAL A 45 -0.46 1.23 -0.56
N ASN A 46 -0.59 0.25 0.32
CA ASN A 46 0.47 -0.13 1.24
C ASN A 46 0.83 -1.60 1.07
N PHE A 47 2.09 -1.86 0.73
CA PHE A 47 2.64 -3.21 0.63
C PHE A 47 3.19 -3.60 1.99
N PHE A 48 2.68 -4.69 2.57
CA PHE A 48 3.02 -5.10 3.93
C PHE A 48 3.06 -6.62 4.09
N ALA A 49 3.65 -7.06 5.18
CA ALA A 49 3.61 -8.46 5.61
C ALA A 49 3.78 -8.54 7.13
N THR A 50 3.28 -9.61 7.72
CA THR A 50 3.37 -9.79 9.18
C THR A 50 4.80 -10.09 9.65
N TRP A 51 5.63 -10.66 8.78
CA TRP A 51 7.03 -10.96 9.09
C TRP A 51 7.95 -9.77 8.96
N CYS A 52 7.42 -8.62 8.58
CA CYS A 52 8.16 -7.39 8.31
C CYS A 52 8.05 -6.46 9.52
N LYS A 53 9.15 -6.30 10.27
CA LYS A 53 9.14 -5.43 11.45
C LYS A 53 8.87 -3.96 11.10
N PRO A 54 9.52 -3.36 10.09
CA PRO A 54 9.19 -1.97 9.72
C PRO A 54 7.72 -1.78 9.33
N CYS A 55 7.08 -2.80 8.76
CA CYS A 55 5.65 -2.76 8.46
C CYS A 55 4.83 -2.62 9.73
N ARG A 56 5.24 -3.34 10.78
CA ARG A 56 4.59 -3.23 12.08
C ARG A 56 4.79 -1.85 12.69
N ASP A 57 6.00 -1.32 12.58
CA ASP A 57 6.33 0.00 13.15
C ASP A 57 5.52 1.12 12.51
N GLU A 58 5.24 1.03 11.20
CA GLU A 58 4.48 2.07 10.50
C GLU A 58 2.96 1.90 10.62
N HIS A 59 2.49 0.78 11.12
CA HIS A 59 1.06 0.43 11.07
C HIS A 59 0.17 1.49 11.73
N ILE A 60 0.66 2.14 12.78
CA ILE A 60 -0.07 3.21 13.44
C ILE A 60 -0.37 4.37 12.49
N TYR A 61 0.56 4.68 11.58
CA TYR A 61 0.36 5.75 10.61
C TYR A 61 -0.62 5.35 9.51
N ILE A 62 -0.57 4.09 9.09
CA ILE A 62 -1.55 3.59 8.11
C ILE A 62 -2.96 3.70 8.71
N LYS A 63 -3.11 3.35 9.98
CA LYS A 63 -4.39 3.50 10.69
C LYS A 63 -4.82 4.97 10.77
N ARG A 64 -3.89 5.88 10.99
CA ARG A 64 -4.20 7.31 11.05
C ARG A 64 -4.69 7.85 9.70
N PHE A 65 -4.14 7.39 8.58
CA PHE A 65 -4.66 7.77 7.27
C PHE A 65 -6.11 7.38 7.11
N SER A 66 -6.45 6.18 7.51
CA SER A 66 -7.81 5.68 7.41
C SER A 66 -8.75 6.40 8.39
N ASN A 67 -8.37 6.47 9.67
CA ASN A 67 -9.24 6.96 10.73
C ASN A 67 -9.33 8.48 10.78
N GLU A 68 -8.21 9.18 10.70
CA GLU A 68 -8.16 10.62 10.86
C GLU A 68 -8.40 11.36 9.56
N LYS A 69 -7.84 10.87 8.44
CA LYS A 69 -7.92 11.56 7.17
C LYS A 69 -9.01 11.03 6.26
N LYS A 70 -9.65 9.93 6.64
CA LYS A 70 -10.72 9.30 5.86
C LYS A 70 -10.27 8.95 4.44
N ILE A 71 -8.99 8.59 4.30
CA ILE A 71 -8.42 8.17 3.02
C ILE A 71 -8.69 6.68 2.85
N LYS A 72 -9.11 6.29 1.66
CA LYS A 72 -9.24 4.88 1.31
C LYS A 72 -7.85 4.24 1.32
N VAL A 73 -7.71 3.10 1.99
CA VAL A 73 -6.43 2.39 2.07
C VAL A 73 -6.62 0.98 1.54
N VAL A 74 -5.80 0.61 0.57
CA VAL A 74 -5.76 -0.75 0.02
C VAL A 74 -4.44 -1.38 0.42
N GLY A 75 -4.50 -2.57 1.00
CA GLY A 75 -3.31 -3.33 1.37
C GLY A 75 -2.96 -4.36 0.32
N ILE A 76 -1.66 -4.52 0.09
CA ILE A 76 -1.13 -5.64 -0.70
C ILE A 76 -0.30 -6.48 0.25
N ASN A 77 -0.81 -7.67 0.56
CA ASN A 77 -0.19 -8.57 1.53
C ASN A 77 0.86 -9.43 0.82
N TYR A 78 2.12 -9.06 0.99
CA TYR A 78 3.25 -9.60 0.23
C TYR A 78 3.80 -10.87 0.84
N LYS A 79 3.72 -11.97 0.08
CA LYS A 79 4.34 -13.26 0.42
C LYS A 79 4.15 -13.67 1.88
N ASP A 80 2.91 -13.73 2.32
CA ASP A 80 2.57 -13.92 3.72
C ASP A 80 1.61 -15.10 3.91
N ASP A 81 1.53 -15.55 5.15
CA ASP A 81 0.56 -16.55 5.57
C ASP A 81 -0.77 -15.84 5.87
N SER A 82 -1.84 -16.26 5.22
CA SER A 82 -3.12 -15.60 5.34
C SER A 82 -3.69 -15.62 6.76
N GLU A 83 -3.55 -16.72 7.46
CA GLU A 83 -4.06 -16.82 8.84
C GLU A 83 -3.29 -15.91 9.79
N LYS A 84 -1.97 -15.84 9.62
CA LYS A 84 -1.13 -14.94 10.40
C LYS A 84 -1.48 -13.48 10.10
N ALA A 85 -1.72 -13.16 8.83
CA ALA A 85 -2.09 -11.80 8.44
C ALA A 85 -3.42 -11.40 9.05
N ILE A 86 -4.42 -12.26 9.00
CA ILE A 86 -5.73 -11.99 9.60
C ILE A 86 -5.60 -11.78 11.10
N SER A 87 -4.85 -12.64 11.79
CA SER A 87 -4.62 -12.53 13.23
C SER A 87 -3.89 -11.22 13.58
N TRP A 88 -2.88 -10.87 12.81
CA TRP A 88 -2.11 -9.65 12.99
C TRP A 88 -2.99 -8.41 12.88
N LEU A 89 -3.89 -8.38 11.89
CA LEU A 89 -4.82 -7.28 11.70
C LEU A 89 -5.86 -7.22 12.82
N LYS A 90 -6.30 -8.37 13.32
CA LYS A 90 -7.19 -8.41 14.50
C LYS A 90 -6.53 -7.77 15.71
N ASN A 91 -5.26 -8.07 15.94
CA ASN A 91 -4.54 -7.58 17.11
C ASN A 91 -4.16 -6.10 17.00
N LEU A 92 -3.74 -5.66 15.83
CA LEU A 92 -3.25 -4.30 15.64
C LEU A 92 -4.29 -3.33 15.07
N GLY A 93 -5.41 -3.86 14.60
CA GLY A 93 -6.43 -3.07 13.92
C GLY A 93 -6.25 -3.12 12.41
N ASN A 94 -7.37 -3.10 11.68
CA ASN A 94 -7.37 -3.21 10.22
C ASN A 94 -7.75 -1.87 9.59
N PRO A 95 -6.79 -1.12 9.04
CA PRO A 95 -7.08 0.13 8.35
C PRO A 95 -7.50 -0.05 6.90
N TYR A 96 -7.33 -1.25 6.36
CA TYR A 96 -7.52 -1.49 4.93
C TYR A 96 -8.99 -1.72 4.59
N SER A 97 -9.47 -1.04 3.55
CA SER A 97 -10.81 -1.31 3.01
C SER A 97 -10.82 -2.60 2.20
N SER A 98 -9.69 -2.92 1.57
CA SER A 98 -9.49 -4.13 0.77
C SER A 98 -8.04 -4.57 0.90
N ILE A 99 -7.81 -5.88 0.82
CA ILE A 99 -6.44 -6.42 0.90
C ILE A 99 -6.27 -7.50 -0.16
N ALA A 100 -5.31 -7.29 -1.06
CA ALA A 100 -4.96 -8.26 -2.09
C ALA A 100 -3.89 -9.21 -1.56
N LYS A 101 -4.07 -10.51 -1.81
CA LYS A 101 -3.03 -11.50 -1.51
C LYS A 101 -2.02 -11.50 -2.65
N ASP A 102 -0.77 -11.22 -2.34
CA ASP A 102 0.32 -11.27 -3.31
C ASP A 102 1.28 -12.39 -2.95
N LYS A 103 0.80 -13.62 -3.02
CA LYS A 103 1.52 -14.79 -2.53
C LYS A 103 2.87 -15.01 -3.19
N ARG A 104 2.96 -14.71 -4.48
CA ARG A 104 4.19 -14.92 -5.27
C ARG A 104 4.98 -13.64 -5.49
N GLY A 105 4.47 -12.52 -5.01
CA GLY A 105 5.13 -11.24 -5.21
C GLY A 105 4.97 -10.66 -6.60
N LYS A 106 4.02 -11.16 -7.40
CA LYS A 106 3.81 -10.68 -8.76
C LYS A 106 3.31 -9.24 -8.79
N ILE A 107 2.37 -8.90 -7.91
CA ILE A 107 1.87 -7.53 -7.84
C ILE A 107 3.02 -6.59 -7.46
N ALA A 108 3.81 -6.99 -6.47
CA ALA A 108 4.97 -6.19 -6.07
C ALA A 108 5.93 -5.96 -7.23
N ILE A 109 6.23 -7.01 -8.00
CA ILE A 109 7.09 -6.88 -9.18
C ILE A 109 6.51 -5.89 -10.19
N ASP A 110 5.21 -6.03 -10.49
CA ASP A 110 4.55 -5.16 -11.46
C ASP A 110 4.54 -3.69 -11.00
N TRP A 111 4.53 -3.45 -9.69
CA TRP A 111 4.58 -2.10 -9.12
C TRP A 111 6.01 -1.62 -8.86
N GLY A 112 7.01 -2.41 -9.22
CA GLY A 112 8.41 -2.03 -9.00
C GLY A 112 8.85 -2.08 -7.55
N VAL A 113 8.16 -2.86 -6.72
CA VAL A 113 8.47 -2.98 -5.29
C VAL A 113 9.54 -4.05 -5.11
N TYR A 114 10.68 -3.67 -4.56
CA TYR A 114 11.81 -4.57 -4.31
C TYR A 114 11.92 -5.00 -2.86
N GLY A 115 11.25 -4.32 -1.98
CA GLY A 115 11.25 -4.61 -0.56
C GLY A 115 10.07 -3.93 0.09
N ILE A 116 9.71 -4.36 1.28
CA ILE A 116 8.58 -3.80 2.02
C ILE A 116 9.06 -3.17 3.31
N PRO A 117 8.34 -2.16 3.83
CA PRO A 117 7.11 -1.60 3.28
C PRO A 117 7.36 -0.57 2.18
N GLU A 118 6.40 -0.45 1.29
CA GLU A 118 6.33 0.66 0.33
C GLU A 118 4.91 1.16 0.28
N THR A 119 4.75 2.45 0.04
CA THR A 119 3.44 3.10 0.04
C THR A 119 3.31 3.99 -1.17
N PHE A 120 2.15 3.90 -1.83
CA PHE A 120 1.86 4.66 -3.05
C PHE A 120 0.60 5.50 -2.84
N ILE A 121 0.54 6.65 -3.52
CA ILE A 121 -0.69 7.42 -3.61
C ILE A 121 -1.20 7.28 -5.04
N VAL A 122 -2.46 6.88 -5.17
CA VAL A 122 -3.15 6.74 -6.45
C VAL A 122 -4.29 7.76 -6.45
N ASN A 123 -4.38 8.57 -7.52
CA ASN A 123 -5.43 9.58 -7.59
C ASN A 123 -6.78 8.98 -7.99
N SER A 124 -7.81 9.82 -8.07
CA SER A 124 -9.17 9.38 -8.37
C SER A 124 -9.34 8.85 -9.80
N ASP A 125 -8.36 9.03 -10.67
CA ASP A 125 -8.36 8.46 -12.01
C ASP A 125 -7.61 7.13 -12.11
N GLY A 126 -7.11 6.62 -10.97
CA GLY A 126 -6.35 5.37 -10.96
C GLY A 126 -4.91 5.55 -11.41
N VAL A 127 -4.37 6.76 -11.29
CA VAL A 127 -3.00 7.08 -11.72
C VAL A 127 -2.09 7.20 -10.49
N ILE A 128 -0.93 6.56 -10.54
CA ILE A 128 0.05 6.61 -9.46
C ILE A 128 0.72 7.98 -9.45
N LYS A 129 0.60 8.70 -8.32
CA LYS A 129 1.12 10.07 -8.20
C LYS A 129 2.31 10.18 -7.25
N TYR A 130 2.55 9.19 -6.38
CA TYR A 130 3.63 9.27 -5.41
C TYR A 130 4.01 7.88 -4.92
N ARG A 131 5.28 7.71 -4.59
CA ARG A 131 5.85 6.48 -4.04
C ARG A 131 6.76 6.82 -2.88
N HIS A 132 6.57 6.13 -1.76
CA HIS A 132 7.48 6.20 -0.61
C HIS A 132 8.06 4.82 -0.34
N VAL A 133 9.38 4.71 -0.33
CA VAL A 133 10.11 3.49 -0.03
C VAL A 133 10.51 3.51 1.43
N GLY A 134 10.20 2.44 2.16
CA GLY A 134 10.51 2.32 3.57
C GLY A 134 9.34 2.67 4.47
N PRO A 135 9.54 2.58 5.80
CA PRO A 135 8.46 2.82 6.74
C PRO A 135 8.06 4.29 6.80
N ILE A 136 6.78 4.49 7.09
CA ILE A 136 6.25 5.83 7.29
C ILE A 136 6.57 6.26 8.72
N THR A 137 7.20 7.43 8.84
CA THR A 137 7.47 8.09 10.10
C THR A 137 6.50 9.26 10.25
N GLU A 138 6.53 9.96 11.37
CA GLU A 138 5.71 11.16 11.57
C GLU A 138 5.97 12.19 10.47
N LYS A 139 7.22 12.40 10.14
CA LYS A 139 7.63 13.34 9.08
C LYS A 139 7.04 12.94 7.72
N VAL A 140 7.13 11.67 7.38
CA VAL A 140 6.61 11.15 6.12
C VAL A 140 5.08 11.19 6.10
N TYR A 141 4.46 10.89 7.23
CA TYR A 141 3.00 10.99 7.37
C TYR A 141 2.52 12.42 7.04
N ASN A 142 3.18 13.41 7.63
CA ASN A 142 2.83 14.81 7.37
C ASN A 142 3.03 15.19 5.91
N LYS A 143 4.14 14.72 5.32
CA LYS A 143 4.45 14.98 3.90
C LYS A 143 3.38 14.38 2.99
N ILE A 144 2.99 13.14 3.24
CA ILE A 144 1.97 12.46 2.44
C ILE A 144 0.62 13.19 2.54
N ASN A 145 0.25 13.66 3.72
CA ASN A 145 -0.98 14.42 3.91
C ASN A 145 -1.00 15.70 3.07
N LEU A 146 0.14 16.39 3.00
CA LEU A 146 0.25 17.58 2.15
C LEU A 146 0.09 17.24 0.68
N LEU A 147 0.72 16.14 0.24
CA LEU A 147 0.61 15.69 -1.15
C LEU A 147 -0.82 15.30 -1.51
N ILE A 148 -1.53 14.67 -0.60
CA ILE A 148 -2.93 14.29 -0.83
C ILE A 148 -3.78 15.54 -1.04
N LYS A 149 -3.55 16.60 -0.27
CA LYS A 149 -4.26 17.86 -0.44
C LYS A 149 -3.99 18.51 -1.80
N GLU A 150 -2.77 18.42 -2.29
CA GLU A 150 -2.40 18.96 -3.59
C GLU A 150 -3.02 18.19 -4.76
N ILE A 151 -3.18 16.87 -4.60
CA ILE A 151 -3.72 16.00 -5.64
C ILE A 151 -5.24 16.18 -5.79
N LYS A 152 -5.91 16.56 -4.74
CA LYS A 152 -7.38 16.76 -4.76
C LYS A 152 -7.81 17.88 -5.71
#